data_2f56b6666f071aafd1069ee2d4a4ddfb
#
_entry.id   2f56b6666f071aafd1069ee2d4a4ddfb
#
_cell.length_a   1.000
_cell.length_b   1.000
_cell.length_c   1.000
_cell.angle_alpha   90.00
_cell.angle_beta   90.00
_cell.angle_gamma   90.00
#
_symmetry.space_group_name_H-M   'P 1'
#
loop_
_entity.id
_entity.type
_entity.pdbx_description
1 polymer ?
#
loop_
_entity_poly.entity_id
_entity_poly.type
_entity_poly.pdbx_seq_one_letter_code
_entity_poly.pdbx_strand_id
1 'polypeptide(L)'
;MFAYIIRRVLYAIPILIGVNLLTFALFFLVNTPDDMARMQLGQKRVTPEAMQKWKAERGYDKPLAWNESAAGAKKLTDTIFYEKSVKLFAFDFGRAEDNRDIGNEIRTRMWPSLALAIPVFLIGLAVNITFALGMAFFRATVLDLTGVVLCVAMMSISSLFYIIGGQYLLSKLWHLVPISGYEGGIDAIKFVILPVIIGVIGGIGSGSRWYRTLFLEEMGKDYVRTARAKGLAESVVLFRHVLKNAMIPILTGVVVVIPLLFMGSLIAESFFGIPGLGSYTIDAIQAQDFAVVRSMVFIGSVLYILGLLLTDISYTLVDPRVRLN
;
A
#
# COMPACT_ATOMS: atom_id res chain seq x y z
N MET A 1 -16.90 -23.35 0.03
CA MET A 1 -15.92 -22.46 -0.59
C MET A 1 -16.55 -21.44 -1.55
N PHE A 2 -17.24 -21.87 -2.63
CA PHE A 2 -17.80 -20.93 -3.61
C PHE A 2 -18.83 -19.95 -3.00
N ALA A 3 -19.77 -20.45 -2.20
CA ALA A 3 -20.76 -19.62 -1.49
C ALA A 3 -20.11 -18.63 -0.51
N TYR A 4 -19.01 -19.02 0.16
CA TYR A 4 -18.26 -18.14 1.03
C TYR A 4 -17.60 -16.99 0.25
N ILE A 5 -16.94 -17.30 -0.86
CA ILE A 5 -16.30 -16.29 -1.72
C ILE A 5 -17.36 -15.30 -2.24
N ILE A 6 -18.51 -15.80 -2.71
CA ILE A 6 -19.62 -14.94 -3.17
C ILE A 6 -20.09 -14.02 -2.03
N ARG A 7 -20.29 -14.56 -0.82
CA ARG A 7 -20.70 -13.76 0.34
C ARG A 7 -19.69 -12.67 0.67
N ARG A 8 -18.39 -12.99 0.61
CA ARG A 8 -17.30 -12.01 0.86
C ARG A 8 -17.25 -10.94 -0.23
N VAL A 9 -17.40 -11.31 -1.50
CA VAL A 9 -17.50 -10.35 -2.61
C VAL A 9 -18.73 -9.45 -2.44
N LEU A 10 -19.87 -10.02 -2.03
CA LEU A 10 -21.08 -9.23 -1.76
C LEU A 10 -20.88 -8.25 -0.59
N TYR A 11 -20.14 -8.62 0.45
CA TYR A 11 -19.81 -7.71 1.54
C TYR A 11 -18.79 -6.62 1.15
N ALA A 12 -17.94 -6.88 0.15
CA ALA A 12 -17.03 -5.87 -0.40
C ALA A 12 -17.77 -4.70 -1.07
N ILE A 13 -18.92 -4.97 -1.70
CA ILE A 13 -19.71 -3.94 -2.40
C ILE A 13 -20.16 -2.81 -1.46
N PRO A 14 -20.88 -3.06 -0.35
CA PRO A 14 -21.27 -1.98 0.57
C PRO A 14 -20.08 -1.26 1.20
N ILE A 15 -18.95 -1.95 1.42
CA ILE A 15 -17.73 -1.31 1.93
C ILE A 15 -17.18 -0.32 0.88
N LEU A 16 -17.08 -0.73 -0.37
CA LEU A 16 -16.63 0.15 -1.46
C LEU A 16 -17.59 1.32 -1.67
N ILE A 17 -18.89 1.09 -1.59
CA ILE A 17 -19.90 2.16 -1.66
C ILE A 17 -19.71 3.12 -0.49
N GLY A 18 -19.54 2.62 0.74
CA GLY A 18 -19.28 3.43 1.92
C GLY A 18 -18.03 4.30 1.81
N VAL A 19 -16.91 3.70 1.37
CA VAL A 19 -15.65 4.45 1.15
C VAL A 19 -15.84 5.50 0.06
N ASN A 20 -16.52 5.16 -1.04
CA ASN A 20 -16.77 6.09 -2.14
C ASN A 20 -17.67 7.25 -1.71
N LEU A 21 -18.73 6.98 -0.93
CA LEU A 21 -19.61 8.01 -0.37
C LEU A 21 -18.88 8.94 0.60
N LEU A 22 -18.06 8.38 1.51
CA LEU A 22 -17.23 9.17 2.42
C LEU A 22 -16.23 10.04 1.66
N THR A 23 -15.57 9.47 0.65
CA THR A 23 -14.64 10.21 -0.21
C THR A 23 -15.38 11.32 -0.95
N PHE A 24 -16.55 11.04 -1.52
CA PHE A 24 -17.38 12.05 -2.17
C PHE A 24 -17.77 13.18 -1.20
N ALA A 25 -18.22 12.82 0.01
CA ALA A 25 -18.59 13.81 1.02
C ALA A 25 -17.40 14.71 1.40
N LEU A 26 -16.22 14.13 1.61
CA LEU A 26 -15.01 14.90 1.92
C LEU A 26 -14.62 15.86 0.79
N PHE A 27 -14.70 15.44 -0.46
CA PHE A 27 -14.27 16.25 -1.60
C PHE A 27 -15.34 17.21 -2.15
N PHE A 28 -16.62 17.03 -1.87
CA PHE A 28 -17.69 17.86 -2.47
C PHE A 28 -18.64 18.48 -1.47
N LEU A 29 -18.69 18.01 -0.21
CA LEU A 29 -19.48 18.62 0.85
C LEU A 29 -18.61 19.45 1.80
N VAL A 30 -17.40 18.98 2.12
CA VAL A 30 -16.45 19.69 2.97
C VAL A 30 -15.69 20.74 2.15
N ASN A 31 -15.13 20.32 1.00
CA ASN A 31 -14.53 21.21 0.02
C ASN A 31 -15.53 21.42 -1.13
N THR A 32 -16.21 22.58 -1.14
CA THR A 32 -17.16 22.85 -2.22
C THR A 32 -16.45 23.04 -3.56
N PRO A 33 -17.14 22.85 -4.71
CA PRO A 33 -16.58 23.17 -6.03
C PRO A 33 -16.05 24.59 -6.15
N ASP A 34 -16.63 25.53 -5.40
CA ASP A 34 -16.16 26.92 -5.36
C ASP A 34 -14.84 27.07 -4.59
N ASP A 35 -14.67 26.30 -3.49
CA ASP A 35 -13.41 26.28 -2.75
C ASP A 35 -12.29 25.67 -3.58
N MET A 36 -12.58 24.57 -4.30
CA MET A 36 -11.64 23.96 -5.22
C MET A 36 -11.21 24.93 -6.34
N ALA A 37 -12.17 25.64 -6.93
CA ALA A 37 -11.87 26.63 -7.96
C ALA A 37 -10.99 27.77 -7.42
N ARG A 38 -11.24 28.26 -6.20
CA ARG A 38 -10.42 29.28 -5.55
C ARG A 38 -9.01 28.79 -5.24
N MET A 39 -8.85 27.55 -4.82
CA MET A 39 -7.54 26.96 -4.55
C MET A 39 -6.70 26.86 -5.82
N GLN A 40 -7.30 26.44 -6.92
CA GLN A 40 -6.60 26.26 -8.21
C GLN A 40 -6.33 27.58 -8.95
N LEU A 41 -7.28 28.51 -8.94
CA LEU A 41 -7.15 29.79 -9.63
C LEU A 41 -6.35 30.83 -8.82
N GLY A 42 -6.04 30.54 -7.55
CA GLY A 42 -5.33 31.42 -6.64
C GLY A 42 -6.27 32.32 -5.83
N GLN A 43 -5.95 32.53 -4.54
CA GLN A 43 -6.82 33.25 -3.59
C GLN A 43 -6.95 34.76 -3.87
N LYS A 44 -6.11 35.35 -4.71
CA LYS A 44 -6.10 36.79 -4.98
C LYS A 44 -6.70 37.07 -6.36
N ARG A 45 -7.88 37.73 -6.39
CA ARG A 45 -8.59 38.26 -7.59
C ARG A 45 -9.20 37.20 -8.52
N VAL A 46 -9.85 36.20 -7.96
CA VAL A 46 -10.64 35.26 -8.78
C VAL A 46 -11.96 35.92 -9.15
N THR A 47 -12.20 36.09 -10.45
CA THR A 47 -13.49 36.63 -10.92
C THR A 47 -14.55 35.51 -10.92
N PRO A 48 -15.85 35.85 -10.67
CA PRO A 48 -16.93 34.86 -10.73
C PRO A 48 -17.00 34.10 -12.06
N GLU A 49 -16.68 34.81 -13.15
CA GLU A 49 -16.64 34.22 -14.51
C GLU A 49 -15.54 33.18 -14.67
N ALA A 50 -14.35 33.44 -14.12
CA ALA A 50 -13.23 32.48 -14.14
C ALA A 50 -13.57 31.21 -13.34
N MET A 51 -14.24 31.36 -12.19
CA MET A 51 -14.72 30.23 -11.39
C MET A 51 -15.75 29.39 -12.13
N GLN A 52 -16.73 30.03 -12.75
CA GLN A 52 -17.78 29.36 -13.53
C GLN A 52 -17.15 28.60 -14.72
N LYS A 53 -16.25 29.24 -15.45
CA LYS A 53 -15.54 28.62 -16.56
C LYS A 53 -14.75 27.37 -16.08
N TRP A 54 -13.98 27.50 -15.00
CA TRP A 54 -13.22 26.40 -14.41
C TRP A 54 -14.13 25.23 -13.98
N LYS A 55 -15.27 25.53 -13.34
CA LYS A 55 -16.26 24.52 -12.95
C LYS A 55 -16.88 23.82 -14.15
N ALA A 56 -17.26 24.57 -15.19
CA ALA A 56 -17.87 24.02 -16.40
C ALA A 56 -16.91 23.11 -17.16
N GLU A 57 -15.62 23.48 -17.29
CA GLU A 57 -14.61 22.66 -17.93
C GLU A 57 -14.40 21.29 -17.25
N ARG A 58 -14.69 21.19 -15.93
CA ARG A 58 -14.50 19.99 -15.12
C ARG A 58 -15.79 19.27 -14.76
N GLY A 59 -16.93 19.82 -15.19
CA GLY A 59 -18.26 19.28 -14.89
C GLY A 59 -18.65 19.44 -13.41
N TYR A 60 -18.11 20.48 -12.74
CA TYR A 60 -18.45 20.83 -11.36
C TYR A 60 -19.55 21.90 -11.29
N ASP A 61 -20.06 22.33 -12.42
CA ASP A 61 -21.23 23.22 -12.57
C ASP A 61 -22.56 22.50 -12.42
N LYS A 62 -22.53 21.16 -12.45
CA LYS A 62 -23.70 20.29 -12.32
C LYS A 62 -24.21 20.20 -10.87
N PRO A 63 -25.49 19.83 -10.66
CA PRO A 63 -26.00 19.54 -9.32
C PRO A 63 -25.25 18.37 -8.66
N LEU A 64 -25.13 18.40 -7.33
CA LEU A 64 -24.35 17.40 -6.58
C LEU A 64 -24.84 15.97 -6.81
N ALA A 65 -26.13 15.66 -6.58
CA ALA A 65 -26.66 14.30 -6.62
C ALA A 65 -27.99 14.16 -7.39
N TRP A 66 -28.71 15.26 -7.61
CA TRP A 66 -30.03 15.24 -8.27
C TRP A 66 -30.19 16.45 -9.16
N ASN A 67 -30.51 16.22 -10.45
CA ASN A 67 -30.71 17.27 -11.45
C ASN A 67 -32.21 17.42 -11.73
N GLU A 68 -32.83 18.47 -11.18
CA GLU A 68 -34.27 18.74 -11.37
C GLU A 68 -34.63 19.19 -12.79
N SER A 69 -33.67 19.82 -13.48
CA SER A 69 -33.87 20.35 -14.84
C SER A 69 -33.81 19.29 -15.94
N ALA A 70 -33.27 18.10 -15.61
CA ALA A 70 -33.14 17.00 -16.56
C ALA A 70 -34.37 16.07 -16.58
N ALA A 71 -34.58 15.33 -17.68
CA ALA A 71 -35.66 14.38 -17.81
C ALA A 71 -35.20 12.91 -17.71
N GLY A 72 -36.05 12.07 -17.12
CA GLY A 72 -35.80 10.62 -17.05
C GLY A 72 -34.53 10.24 -16.28
N ALA A 73 -33.74 9.28 -16.79
CA ALA A 73 -32.52 8.81 -16.16
C ALA A 73 -31.44 9.90 -16.00
N LYS A 74 -31.48 10.96 -16.80
CA LYS A 74 -30.54 12.09 -16.72
C LYS A 74 -30.64 12.85 -15.39
N LYS A 75 -31.75 12.74 -14.66
CA LYS A 75 -31.85 13.30 -13.30
C LYS A 75 -30.78 12.77 -12.33
N LEU A 76 -30.36 11.52 -12.51
CA LEU A 76 -29.32 10.89 -11.69
C LEU A 76 -27.95 10.88 -12.38
N THR A 77 -27.91 10.67 -13.71
CA THR A 77 -26.65 10.50 -14.43
C THR A 77 -25.95 11.81 -14.78
N ASP A 78 -26.69 12.93 -14.86
CA ASP A 78 -26.14 14.25 -15.11
C ASP A 78 -25.92 15.01 -13.79
N THR A 79 -25.11 14.44 -12.94
CA THR A 79 -24.76 14.95 -11.60
C THR A 79 -23.27 14.74 -11.32
N ILE A 80 -22.71 15.57 -10.44
CA ILE A 80 -21.32 15.43 -9.98
C ILE A 80 -21.10 14.04 -9.35
N PHE A 81 -22.06 13.58 -8.54
CA PHE A 81 -21.97 12.27 -7.88
C PHE A 81 -21.81 11.13 -8.90
N TYR A 82 -22.63 11.10 -9.92
CA TYR A 82 -22.56 10.06 -10.95
C TYR A 82 -21.22 10.11 -11.69
N GLU A 83 -20.83 11.29 -12.17
CA GLU A 83 -19.61 11.44 -12.97
C GLU A 83 -18.32 11.25 -12.18
N LYS A 84 -18.30 11.62 -10.91
CA LYS A 84 -17.08 11.64 -10.12
C LYS A 84 -16.99 10.50 -9.08
N SER A 85 -18.08 9.77 -8.84
CA SER A 85 -18.12 8.66 -7.89
C SER A 85 -18.60 7.36 -8.51
N VAL A 86 -19.76 7.35 -9.19
CA VAL A 86 -20.32 6.12 -9.76
C VAL A 86 -19.43 5.57 -10.88
N LYS A 87 -18.89 6.42 -11.74
CA LYS A 87 -17.97 6.02 -12.82
C LYS A 87 -16.69 5.34 -12.33
N LEU A 88 -16.24 5.61 -11.10
CA LEU A 88 -15.08 4.93 -10.53
C LEU A 88 -15.28 3.41 -10.43
N PHE A 89 -16.51 2.94 -10.22
CA PHE A 89 -16.83 1.51 -10.21
C PHE A 89 -16.67 0.84 -11.58
N ALA A 90 -16.73 1.63 -12.65
CA ALA A 90 -16.40 1.18 -14.01
C ALA A 90 -14.91 1.38 -14.37
N PHE A 91 -14.07 1.78 -13.39
CA PHE A 91 -12.68 2.15 -13.59
C PHE A 91 -12.48 3.31 -14.58
N ASP A 92 -13.50 4.16 -14.72
CA ASP A 92 -13.39 5.44 -15.43
C ASP A 92 -13.01 6.52 -14.42
N PHE A 93 -11.71 6.82 -14.36
CA PHE A 93 -11.14 7.77 -13.42
C PHE A 93 -11.20 9.23 -13.90
N GLY A 94 -11.51 9.42 -15.19
CA GLY A 94 -11.51 10.72 -15.83
C GLY A 94 -10.10 11.26 -16.09
N ARG A 95 -9.99 12.59 -16.09
CA ARG A 95 -8.75 13.30 -16.38
C ARG A 95 -8.25 14.08 -15.18
N ALA A 96 -6.94 14.17 -15.07
CA ALA A 96 -6.20 14.98 -14.13
C ALA A 96 -6.33 16.50 -14.48
N GLU A 97 -5.88 17.37 -13.59
CA GLU A 97 -5.89 18.83 -13.83
C GLU A 97 -5.06 19.24 -15.05
N ASP A 98 -4.00 18.52 -15.35
CA ASP A 98 -3.17 18.70 -16.56
C ASP A 98 -3.72 18.01 -17.83
N ASN A 99 -4.99 17.57 -17.78
CA ASN A 99 -5.72 16.92 -18.86
C ASN A 99 -5.20 15.52 -19.26
N ARG A 100 -4.26 14.91 -18.52
CA ARG A 100 -3.84 13.54 -18.72
C ARG A 100 -4.92 12.56 -18.26
N ASP A 101 -5.03 11.42 -18.94
CA ASP A 101 -5.93 10.34 -18.55
C ASP A 101 -5.38 9.64 -17.31
N ILE A 102 -6.15 9.67 -16.20
CA ILE A 102 -5.74 9.11 -14.91
C ILE A 102 -5.56 7.59 -15.00
N GLY A 103 -6.43 6.89 -15.73
CA GLY A 103 -6.34 5.44 -15.89
C GLY A 103 -5.06 5.02 -16.61
N ASN A 104 -4.66 5.76 -17.62
CA ASN A 104 -3.41 5.51 -18.34
C ASN A 104 -2.17 5.82 -17.47
N GLU A 105 -2.19 6.92 -16.71
CA GLU A 105 -1.12 7.26 -15.75
C GLU A 105 -0.97 6.14 -14.70
N ILE A 106 -2.06 5.63 -14.16
CA ILE A 106 -2.04 4.52 -13.20
C ILE A 106 -1.40 3.28 -13.83
N ARG A 107 -1.80 2.93 -15.05
CA ARG A 107 -1.28 1.75 -15.77
C ARG A 107 0.20 1.83 -16.06
N THR A 108 0.71 3.01 -16.37
CA THR A 108 2.14 3.21 -16.65
C THR A 108 2.98 3.28 -15.39
N ARG A 109 2.49 3.97 -14.34
CA ARG A 109 3.22 4.22 -13.10
C ARG A 109 3.21 3.02 -12.12
N MET A 110 2.29 2.08 -12.28
CA MET A 110 2.28 0.86 -11.46
C MET A 110 3.55 0.02 -11.61
N TRP A 111 4.19 0.02 -12.79
CA TRP A 111 5.38 -0.79 -13.03
C TRP A 111 6.62 -0.30 -12.28
N PRO A 112 6.98 0.99 -12.29
CA PRO A 112 8.02 1.52 -11.39
C PRO A 112 7.75 1.26 -9.91
N SER A 113 6.49 1.39 -9.45
CA SER A 113 6.12 1.05 -8.06
C SER A 113 6.39 -0.42 -7.74
N LEU A 114 6.00 -1.34 -8.62
CA LEU A 114 6.25 -2.77 -8.45
C LEU A 114 7.74 -3.11 -8.51
N ALA A 115 8.50 -2.47 -9.39
CA ALA A 115 9.94 -2.66 -9.50
C ALA A 115 10.68 -2.32 -8.19
N LEU A 116 10.16 -1.38 -7.41
CA LEU A 116 10.63 -1.06 -6.08
C LEU A 116 10.03 -1.99 -5.01
N ALA A 117 8.70 -2.13 -4.99
CA ALA A 117 7.98 -2.78 -3.90
C ALA A 117 8.25 -4.28 -3.81
N ILE A 118 8.33 -4.99 -4.95
CA ILE A 118 8.54 -6.44 -4.95
C ILE A 118 9.91 -6.83 -4.35
N PRO A 119 11.05 -6.24 -4.76
CA PRO A 119 12.33 -6.58 -4.14
C PRO A 119 12.39 -6.21 -2.65
N VAL A 120 11.87 -5.03 -2.26
CA VAL A 120 11.80 -4.62 -0.84
C VAL A 120 11.03 -5.65 -0.04
N PHE A 121 9.89 -6.09 -0.55
CA PHE A 121 9.03 -7.06 0.13
C PHE A 121 9.69 -8.43 0.24
N LEU A 122 10.19 -9.00 -0.86
CA LEU A 122 10.77 -10.35 -0.87
C LEU A 122 12.07 -10.43 -0.07
N ILE A 123 12.99 -9.48 -0.27
CA ILE A 123 14.25 -9.44 0.46
C ILE A 123 13.98 -9.12 1.94
N GLY A 124 13.09 -8.15 2.20
CA GLY A 124 12.68 -7.80 3.56
C GLY A 124 12.06 -8.99 4.30
N LEU A 125 11.19 -9.77 3.64
CA LEU A 125 10.61 -10.98 4.19
C LEU A 125 11.69 -12.00 4.56
N ALA A 126 12.62 -12.29 3.64
CA ALA A 126 13.71 -13.23 3.85
C ALA A 126 14.65 -12.79 5.00
N VAL A 127 15.05 -11.52 5.01
CA VAL A 127 15.91 -10.95 6.06
C VAL A 127 15.22 -10.99 7.42
N ASN A 128 13.96 -10.55 7.48
CA ASN A 128 13.20 -10.51 8.73
C ASN A 128 12.97 -11.90 9.33
N ILE A 129 12.61 -12.87 8.49
CA ILE A 129 12.44 -14.28 8.93
C ILE A 129 13.78 -14.85 9.43
N THR A 130 14.85 -14.63 8.68
CA THR A 130 16.19 -15.16 9.05
C THR A 130 16.67 -14.54 10.37
N PHE A 131 16.53 -13.23 10.52
CA PHE A 131 16.94 -12.55 11.75
C PHE A 131 16.07 -12.96 12.95
N ALA A 132 14.77 -13.10 12.76
CA ALA A 132 13.84 -13.59 13.78
C ALA A 132 14.11 -15.03 14.19
N LEU A 133 14.44 -15.93 13.23
CA LEU A 133 14.85 -17.31 13.53
C LEU A 133 16.14 -17.34 14.33
N GLY A 134 17.13 -16.50 13.99
CA GLY A 134 18.36 -16.35 14.76
C GLY A 134 18.08 -15.95 16.22
N MET A 135 17.25 -14.93 16.44
CA MET A 135 16.84 -14.53 17.80
C MET A 135 16.09 -15.66 18.54
N ALA A 136 15.22 -16.40 17.86
CA ALA A 136 14.48 -17.51 18.47
C ALA A 136 15.38 -18.69 18.80
N PHE A 137 16.38 -18.98 17.95
CA PHE A 137 17.36 -20.04 18.18
C PHE A 137 18.23 -19.78 19.43
N PHE A 138 18.70 -18.53 19.56
CA PHE A 138 19.48 -18.09 20.73
C PHE A 138 18.61 -17.51 21.86
N ARG A 139 17.37 -17.92 21.95
CA ARG A 139 16.40 -17.44 22.93
C ARG A 139 16.98 -17.42 24.35
N ALA A 140 16.68 -16.35 25.09
CA ALA A 140 17.12 -16.12 26.47
C ALA A 140 18.64 -15.99 26.65
N THR A 141 19.41 -15.79 25.59
CA THR A 141 20.84 -15.46 25.65
C THR A 141 21.06 -13.95 25.42
N VAL A 142 22.31 -13.52 25.60
CA VAL A 142 22.73 -12.12 25.30
C VAL A 142 22.49 -11.78 23.82
N LEU A 143 22.64 -12.76 22.91
CA LEU A 143 22.39 -12.55 21.45
C LEU A 143 20.92 -12.25 21.16
N ASP A 144 20.00 -12.92 21.82
CA ASP A 144 18.57 -12.63 21.70
C ASP A 144 18.26 -11.22 22.24
N LEU A 145 18.76 -10.90 23.43
CA LEU A 145 18.57 -9.59 24.03
C LEU A 145 19.12 -8.45 23.16
N THR A 146 20.36 -8.59 22.66
CA THR A 146 20.96 -7.59 21.75
C THR A 146 20.18 -7.46 20.45
N GLY A 147 19.70 -8.58 19.89
CA GLY A 147 18.82 -8.56 18.71
C GLY A 147 17.54 -7.76 18.94
N VAL A 148 16.87 -7.97 20.09
CA VAL A 148 15.65 -7.21 20.45
C VAL A 148 15.98 -5.73 20.66
N VAL A 149 17.06 -5.39 21.37
CA VAL A 149 17.48 -4.00 21.58
C VAL A 149 17.81 -3.32 20.25
N LEU A 150 18.50 -4.01 19.34
CA LEU A 150 18.79 -3.50 18.00
C LEU A 150 17.50 -3.24 17.21
N CYS A 151 16.55 -4.17 17.23
CA CYS A 151 15.24 -3.98 16.59
C CYS A 151 14.52 -2.74 17.13
N VAL A 152 14.51 -2.54 18.47
CA VAL A 152 13.88 -1.37 19.09
C VAL A 152 14.60 -0.08 18.68
N ALA A 153 15.92 -0.07 18.68
CA ALA A 153 16.71 1.07 18.23
C ALA A 153 16.41 1.43 16.77
N MET A 154 16.35 0.41 15.88
CA MET A 154 16.02 0.63 14.47
C MET A 154 14.59 1.16 14.27
N MET A 155 13.62 0.70 15.05
CA MET A 155 12.24 1.22 15.01
C MET A 155 12.12 2.66 15.51
N SER A 156 13.03 3.11 16.36
CA SER A 156 13.03 4.47 16.91
C SER A 156 13.50 5.52 15.91
N ILE A 157 14.15 5.10 14.83
CA ILE A 157 14.64 5.97 13.77
C ILE A 157 13.55 6.14 12.71
N SER A 158 13.22 7.40 12.37
CA SER A 158 12.27 7.68 11.30
C SER A 158 12.77 7.16 9.95
N SER A 159 11.85 6.68 9.10
CA SER A 159 12.16 6.24 7.73
C SER A 159 12.88 7.31 6.90
N LEU A 160 12.59 8.58 7.14
CA LEU A 160 13.27 9.70 6.47
C LEU A 160 14.76 9.75 6.77
N PHE A 161 15.18 9.45 8.00
CA PHE A 161 16.61 9.39 8.35
C PHE A 161 17.33 8.25 7.62
N TYR A 162 16.67 7.09 7.46
CA TYR A 162 17.22 6.01 6.65
C TYR A 162 17.39 6.42 5.18
N ILE A 163 16.40 7.13 4.62
CA ILE A 163 16.45 7.61 3.23
C ILE A 163 17.58 8.62 3.07
N ILE A 164 17.59 9.70 3.86
CA ILE A 164 18.56 10.79 3.75
C ILE A 164 19.97 10.28 4.09
N GLY A 165 20.10 9.48 5.16
CA GLY A 165 21.38 8.89 5.56
C GLY A 165 21.94 7.95 4.50
N GLY A 166 21.08 7.10 3.92
CA GLY A 166 21.47 6.18 2.85
C GLY A 166 21.87 6.90 1.57
N GLN A 167 21.12 7.92 1.16
CA GLN A 167 21.50 8.78 0.01
C GLN A 167 22.83 9.47 0.25
N TYR A 168 23.05 10.00 1.46
CA TYR A 168 24.30 10.65 1.80
C TYR A 168 25.49 9.69 1.79
N LEU A 169 25.37 8.54 2.47
CA LEU A 169 26.47 7.59 2.62
C LEU A 169 26.76 6.84 1.31
N LEU A 170 25.73 6.22 0.69
CA LEU A 170 25.94 5.30 -0.44
C LEU A 170 26.07 6.05 -1.77
N SER A 171 25.37 7.18 -1.94
CA SER A 171 25.42 7.92 -3.20
C SER A 171 26.42 9.07 -3.16
N LYS A 172 26.35 9.94 -2.15
CA LYS A 172 27.17 11.15 -2.11
C LYS A 172 28.60 10.91 -1.64
N LEU A 173 28.79 10.07 -0.60
CA LEU A 173 30.10 9.81 -0.02
C LEU A 173 30.86 8.71 -0.75
N TRP A 174 30.20 7.57 -0.99
CA TRP A 174 30.82 6.39 -1.59
C TRP A 174 30.62 6.27 -3.11
N HIS A 175 29.74 7.07 -3.71
CA HIS A 175 29.45 7.09 -5.15
C HIS A 175 29.11 5.71 -5.74
N LEU A 176 28.47 4.83 -4.96
CA LEU A 176 28.16 3.45 -5.36
C LEU A 176 26.94 3.37 -6.26
N VAL A 177 25.94 4.23 -6.03
CA VAL A 177 24.63 4.22 -6.68
C VAL A 177 24.14 5.65 -6.91
N PRO A 178 23.27 5.89 -7.92
CA PRO A 178 22.65 7.20 -8.12
C PRO A 178 21.83 7.64 -6.88
N ILE A 179 21.80 8.95 -6.62
CA ILE A 179 21.07 9.51 -5.47
C ILE A 179 19.56 9.47 -5.67
N SER A 180 19.10 9.68 -6.91
CA SER A 180 17.70 9.70 -7.32
C SER A 180 17.58 9.57 -8.84
N GLY A 181 16.37 9.34 -9.34
CA GLY A 181 16.06 9.20 -10.74
C GLY A 181 15.48 7.83 -11.07
N TYR A 182 15.09 7.65 -12.32
CA TYR A 182 14.56 6.38 -12.81
C TYR A 182 14.72 6.31 -14.33
N GLU A 183 15.29 5.22 -14.80
CA GLU A 183 15.35 4.86 -16.21
C GLU A 183 14.60 3.55 -16.44
N GLY A 184 13.93 3.40 -17.56
CA GLY A 184 13.19 2.20 -17.88
C GLY A 184 14.09 1.01 -18.25
N GLY A 185 13.52 -0.19 -18.25
CA GLY A 185 14.23 -1.41 -18.65
C GLY A 185 15.25 -1.89 -17.63
N ILE A 186 16.38 -2.42 -18.08
CA ILE A 186 17.41 -3.02 -17.20
C ILE A 186 18.13 -1.92 -16.39
N ASP A 187 18.24 -0.73 -16.90
CA ASP A 187 18.89 0.39 -16.20
C ASP A 187 18.11 0.86 -14.96
N ALA A 188 16.83 0.54 -14.86
CA ALA A 188 16.04 0.76 -13.64
C ALA A 188 16.71 0.17 -12.39
N ILE A 189 17.44 -0.93 -12.52
CA ILE A 189 18.09 -1.62 -11.40
C ILE A 189 19.03 -0.68 -10.65
N LYS A 190 19.81 0.16 -11.35
CA LYS A 190 20.76 1.11 -10.76
C LYS A 190 20.07 2.08 -9.79
N PHE A 191 18.84 2.51 -10.12
CA PHE A 191 18.07 3.48 -9.34
C PHE A 191 17.25 2.83 -8.24
N VAL A 192 16.93 1.53 -8.38
CA VAL A 192 16.09 0.79 -7.42
C VAL A 192 16.92 0.14 -6.30
N ILE A 193 18.20 -0.16 -6.51
CA ILE A 193 19.06 -0.81 -5.51
C ILE A 193 19.09 -0.04 -4.18
N LEU A 194 19.35 1.27 -4.23
CA LEU A 194 19.45 2.08 -3.01
C LEU A 194 18.15 2.12 -2.21
N PRO A 195 16.99 2.47 -2.80
CA PRO A 195 15.72 2.44 -2.08
C PRO A 195 15.34 1.03 -1.58
N VAL A 196 15.72 -0.04 -2.29
CA VAL A 196 15.51 -1.41 -1.81
C VAL A 196 16.33 -1.70 -0.54
N ILE A 197 17.62 -1.40 -0.55
CA ILE A 197 18.49 -1.58 0.64
C ILE A 197 17.92 -0.83 1.84
N ILE A 198 17.55 0.44 1.63
CA ILE A 198 17.00 1.30 2.69
C ILE A 198 15.65 0.79 3.18
N GLY A 199 14.76 0.40 2.27
CA GLY A 199 13.45 -0.16 2.61
C GLY A 199 13.55 -1.45 3.44
N VAL A 200 14.49 -2.33 3.07
CA VAL A 200 14.76 -3.56 3.82
C VAL A 200 15.31 -3.24 5.20
N ILE A 201 16.35 -2.38 5.30
CA ILE A 201 16.96 -2.01 6.59
C ILE A 201 15.92 -1.34 7.51
N GLY A 202 15.14 -0.40 7.00
CA GLY A 202 14.09 0.28 7.76
C GLY A 202 12.98 -0.66 8.26
N GLY A 203 12.75 -1.77 7.56
CA GLY A 203 11.76 -2.79 7.91
C GLY A 203 12.24 -3.85 8.92
N ILE A 204 13.57 -4.00 9.15
CA ILE A 204 14.12 -5.09 9.98
C ILE A 204 13.56 -5.02 11.41
N GLY A 205 13.55 -3.85 12.02
CA GLY A 205 13.14 -3.69 13.41
C GLY A 205 11.74 -4.23 13.70
N SER A 206 10.75 -3.75 12.98
CA SER A 206 9.35 -4.13 13.15
C SER A 206 9.05 -5.55 12.67
N GLY A 207 9.52 -5.89 11.48
CA GLY A 207 9.27 -7.19 10.87
C GLY A 207 9.90 -8.34 11.65
N SER A 208 11.17 -8.22 12.03
CA SER A 208 11.87 -9.28 12.77
C SER A 208 11.27 -9.52 14.15
N ARG A 209 10.82 -8.46 14.86
CA ARG A 209 10.14 -8.61 16.15
C ARG A 209 8.81 -9.35 16.01
N TRP A 210 8.05 -9.01 14.95
CA TRP A 210 6.78 -9.66 14.71
C TRP A 210 6.95 -11.16 14.41
N TYR A 211 7.87 -11.52 13.51
CA TYR A 211 8.17 -12.93 13.22
C TYR A 211 8.76 -13.68 14.41
N ARG A 212 9.61 -13.01 15.20
CA ARG A 212 10.13 -13.60 16.44
C ARG A 212 9.00 -13.99 17.39
N THR A 213 7.97 -13.15 17.54
CA THR A 213 6.82 -13.46 18.37
C THR A 213 6.10 -14.73 17.89
N LEU A 214 5.86 -14.85 16.58
CA LEU A 214 5.27 -16.04 15.98
C LEU A 214 6.11 -17.30 16.25
N PHE A 215 7.43 -17.22 16.09
CA PHE A 215 8.30 -18.36 16.36
C PHE A 215 8.31 -18.76 17.84
N LEU A 216 8.33 -17.80 18.76
CA LEU A 216 8.28 -18.09 20.19
C LEU A 216 6.94 -18.71 20.62
N GLU A 217 5.84 -18.27 20.02
CA GLU A 217 4.53 -18.87 20.23
C GLU A 217 4.50 -20.33 19.76
N GLU A 218 5.00 -20.60 18.56
CA GLU A 218 5.10 -21.98 18.05
C GLU A 218 6.03 -22.87 18.88
N MET A 219 7.14 -22.31 19.39
CA MET A 219 8.07 -23.05 20.26
C MET A 219 7.44 -23.50 21.60
N GLY A 220 6.35 -22.86 22.01
CA GLY A 220 5.59 -23.23 23.22
C GLY A 220 4.64 -24.43 23.04
N LYS A 221 4.38 -24.87 21.82
CA LYS A 221 3.40 -25.92 21.49
C LYS A 221 3.88 -27.32 21.91
N ASP A 222 2.93 -28.21 22.22
CA ASP A 222 3.24 -29.57 22.73
C ASP A 222 3.97 -30.46 21.72
N TYR A 223 3.75 -30.29 20.43
CA TYR A 223 4.48 -31.04 19.40
C TYR A 223 5.98 -30.69 19.38
N VAL A 224 6.36 -29.45 19.75
CA VAL A 224 7.77 -29.04 19.89
C VAL A 224 8.37 -29.70 21.14
N ARG A 225 7.65 -29.73 22.24
CA ARG A 225 8.08 -30.46 23.46
C ARG A 225 8.31 -31.94 23.18
N THR A 226 7.39 -32.54 22.42
CA THR A 226 7.52 -33.95 22.00
C THR A 226 8.75 -34.18 21.12
N ALA A 227 9.04 -33.25 20.17
CA ALA A 227 10.22 -33.35 19.32
C ALA A 227 11.53 -33.28 20.12
N ARG A 228 11.59 -32.39 21.13
CA ARG A 228 12.73 -32.30 22.07
C ARG A 228 12.86 -33.56 22.94
N ALA A 229 11.74 -34.09 23.44
CA ALA A 229 11.72 -35.30 24.26
C ALA A 229 12.22 -36.53 23.46
N LYS A 230 12.08 -36.52 22.12
CA LYS A 230 12.65 -37.53 21.21
C LYS A 230 14.15 -37.34 20.94
N GLY A 231 14.80 -36.36 21.56
CA GLY A 231 16.24 -36.11 21.42
C GLY A 231 16.65 -35.41 20.11
N LEU A 232 15.72 -34.79 19.38
CA LEU A 232 16.06 -34.05 18.16
C LEU A 232 16.91 -32.81 18.48
N ALA A 233 17.93 -32.56 17.65
CA ALA A 233 18.75 -31.37 17.77
C ALA A 233 17.89 -30.08 17.63
N GLU A 234 18.21 -29.03 18.37
CA GLU A 234 17.42 -27.78 18.41
C GLU A 234 17.28 -27.14 17.02
N SER A 235 18.30 -27.25 16.17
CA SER A 235 18.22 -26.79 14.77
C SER A 235 17.13 -27.54 13.98
N VAL A 236 17.04 -28.88 14.15
CA VAL A 236 16.00 -29.68 13.49
C VAL A 236 14.63 -29.33 14.02
N VAL A 237 14.50 -29.14 15.34
CA VAL A 237 13.24 -28.67 15.96
C VAL A 237 12.81 -27.34 15.36
N LEU A 238 13.72 -26.36 15.26
CA LEU A 238 13.41 -25.03 14.76
C LEU A 238 13.02 -25.05 13.28
N PHE A 239 13.86 -25.61 12.42
CA PHE A 239 13.62 -25.54 10.97
C PHE A 239 12.51 -26.48 10.49
N ARG A 240 12.42 -27.69 11.04
CA ARG A 240 11.48 -28.72 10.57
C ARG A 240 10.10 -28.65 11.25
N HIS A 241 10.05 -28.21 12.50
CA HIS A 241 8.81 -28.19 13.29
C HIS A 241 8.30 -26.77 13.51
N VAL A 242 9.11 -25.85 14.01
CA VAL A 242 8.67 -24.49 14.34
C VAL A 242 8.43 -23.67 13.07
N LEU A 243 9.46 -23.53 12.22
CA LEU A 243 9.37 -22.72 10.99
C LEU A 243 8.25 -23.20 10.07
N LYS A 244 8.14 -24.51 9.87
CA LYS A 244 7.12 -25.10 8.99
C LYS A 244 5.70 -24.71 9.42
N ASN A 245 5.41 -24.74 10.73
CA ASN A 245 4.09 -24.38 11.23
C ASN A 245 3.89 -22.86 11.30
N ALA A 246 4.91 -22.10 11.66
CA ALA A 246 4.89 -20.63 11.65
C ALA A 246 4.74 -20.07 10.23
N MET A 247 5.08 -20.81 9.18
CA MET A 247 4.83 -20.37 7.79
C MET A 247 3.35 -20.15 7.48
N ILE A 248 2.42 -20.80 8.20
CA ILE A 248 0.98 -20.62 7.99
C ILE A 248 0.56 -19.17 8.25
N PRO A 249 0.75 -18.59 9.45
CA PRO A 249 0.41 -17.19 9.68
C PRO A 249 1.31 -16.22 8.88
N ILE A 250 2.56 -16.59 8.57
CA ILE A 250 3.44 -15.79 7.73
C ILE A 250 2.87 -15.67 6.31
N LEU A 251 2.55 -16.78 5.65
CA LEU A 251 1.99 -16.78 4.30
C LEU A 251 0.67 -16.04 4.23
N THR A 252 -0.15 -16.17 5.25
CA THR A 252 -1.40 -15.41 5.34
C THR A 252 -1.15 -13.90 5.37
N GLY A 253 -0.18 -13.45 6.18
CA GLY A 253 0.24 -12.04 6.21
C GLY A 253 0.85 -11.57 4.90
N VAL A 254 1.58 -12.44 4.19
CA VAL A 254 2.14 -12.16 2.86
C VAL A 254 1.04 -11.89 1.83
N VAL A 255 0.00 -12.72 1.81
CA VAL A 255 -1.07 -12.65 0.81
C VAL A 255 -1.81 -11.30 0.84
N VAL A 256 -2.08 -10.76 2.03
CA VAL A 256 -2.78 -9.46 2.17
C VAL A 256 -1.96 -8.30 1.60
N VAL A 257 -0.64 -8.42 1.62
CA VAL A 257 0.26 -7.34 1.15
C VAL A 257 0.39 -7.31 -0.36
N ILE A 258 0.24 -8.46 -1.06
CA ILE A 258 0.49 -8.56 -2.50
C ILE A 258 -0.27 -7.50 -3.32
N PRO A 259 -1.59 -7.31 -3.19
CA PRO A 259 -2.28 -6.25 -3.94
C PRO A 259 -1.80 -4.83 -3.57
N LEU A 260 -1.39 -4.62 -2.32
CA LEU A 260 -0.94 -3.30 -1.86
C LEU A 260 0.43 -2.90 -2.42
N LEU A 261 1.24 -3.87 -2.91
CA LEU A 261 2.50 -3.57 -3.58
C LEU A 261 2.32 -2.67 -4.82
N PHE A 262 1.15 -2.74 -5.46
CA PHE A 262 0.83 -1.88 -6.61
C PHE A 262 0.66 -0.41 -6.23
N MET A 263 0.28 -0.09 -4.99
CA MET A 263 0.12 1.30 -4.55
C MET A 263 1.44 2.05 -4.41
N GLY A 264 2.56 1.31 -4.35
CA GLY A 264 3.88 1.87 -4.16
C GLY A 264 4.11 2.49 -2.78
N SER A 265 5.21 3.22 -2.65
CA SER A 265 5.58 3.92 -1.42
C SER A 265 5.59 5.42 -1.64
N LEU A 266 4.66 6.14 -1.00
CA LEU A 266 4.54 7.60 -1.08
C LEU A 266 5.89 8.30 -0.84
N ILE A 267 6.56 7.95 0.25
CA ILE A 267 7.78 8.61 0.69
C ILE A 267 8.98 8.15 -0.15
N ALA A 268 9.21 6.84 -0.28
CA ALA A 268 10.38 6.33 -0.98
C ALA A 268 10.40 6.76 -2.45
N GLU A 269 9.29 6.61 -3.16
CA GLU A 269 9.22 7.00 -4.57
C GLU A 269 9.48 8.50 -4.78
N SER A 270 8.89 9.37 -3.94
CA SER A 270 9.12 10.81 -4.04
C SER A 270 10.58 11.20 -3.75
N PHE A 271 11.19 10.64 -2.69
CA PHE A 271 12.57 10.98 -2.33
C PHE A 271 13.60 10.46 -3.32
N PHE A 272 13.35 9.29 -3.91
CA PHE A 272 14.25 8.69 -4.91
C PHE A 272 13.93 9.09 -6.34
N GLY A 273 12.89 9.90 -6.57
CA GLY A 273 12.50 10.35 -7.92
C GLY A 273 12.02 9.19 -8.81
N ILE A 274 11.39 8.17 -8.23
CA ILE A 274 10.80 7.04 -8.97
C ILE A 274 9.40 7.45 -9.41
N PRO A 275 9.07 7.43 -10.72
CA PRO A 275 7.78 7.86 -11.25
C PRO A 275 6.69 6.78 -11.04
N GLY A 276 6.43 6.42 -9.78
CA GLY A 276 5.46 5.41 -9.40
C GLY A 276 4.10 6.00 -9.00
N LEU A 277 3.21 5.14 -8.47
CA LEU A 277 1.87 5.54 -8.00
C LEU A 277 1.93 6.29 -6.67
N GLY A 278 2.92 5.98 -5.83
CA GLY A 278 3.15 6.70 -4.59
C GLY A 278 3.58 8.15 -4.85
N SER A 279 4.58 8.37 -5.70
CA SER A 279 5.01 9.72 -6.10
C SER A 279 3.88 10.48 -6.79
N TYR A 280 3.14 9.84 -7.70
CA TYR A 280 1.98 10.43 -8.37
C TYR A 280 0.90 10.91 -7.38
N THR A 281 0.67 10.14 -6.32
CA THR A 281 -0.28 10.53 -5.27
C THR A 281 0.21 11.76 -4.50
N ILE A 282 1.50 11.82 -4.13
CA ILE A 282 2.09 12.98 -3.44
C ILE A 282 2.04 14.22 -4.32
N ASP A 283 2.43 14.09 -5.59
CA ASP A 283 2.39 15.20 -6.56
C ASP A 283 0.95 15.74 -6.72
N ALA A 284 -0.04 14.84 -6.80
CA ALA A 284 -1.45 15.21 -6.89
C ALA A 284 -1.96 15.93 -5.62
N ILE A 285 -1.53 15.49 -4.43
CA ILE A 285 -1.88 16.17 -3.18
C ILE A 285 -1.28 17.58 -3.14
N GLN A 286 -0.01 17.73 -3.53
CA GLN A 286 0.66 19.03 -3.58
C GLN A 286 0.08 19.96 -4.63
N ALA A 287 -0.29 19.43 -5.80
CA ALA A 287 -0.96 20.16 -6.87
C ALA A 287 -2.46 20.40 -6.62
N GLN A 288 -3.01 19.82 -5.53
CA GLN A 288 -4.45 19.87 -5.22
C GLN A 288 -5.32 19.26 -6.34
N ASP A 289 -4.79 18.23 -7.04
CA ASP A 289 -5.53 17.50 -8.05
C ASP A 289 -6.46 16.47 -7.38
N PHE A 290 -7.66 16.94 -7.07
CA PHE A 290 -8.67 16.14 -6.36
C PHE A 290 -9.15 14.94 -7.16
N ALA A 291 -9.09 14.98 -8.50
CA ALA A 291 -9.50 13.88 -9.34
C ALA A 291 -8.53 12.69 -9.21
N VAL A 292 -7.23 12.95 -9.23
CA VAL A 292 -6.19 11.95 -9.02
C VAL A 292 -6.24 11.39 -7.60
N VAL A 293 -6.26 12.26 -6.57
CA VAL A 293 -6.27 11.82 -5.16
C VAL A 293 -7.46 10.90 -4.88
N ARG A 294 -8.66 11.26 -5.34
CA ARG A 294 -9.86 10.45 -5.18
C ARG A 294 -9.73 9.09 -5.88
N SER A 295 -9.18 9.08 -7.09
CA SER A 295 -8.95 7.86 -7.86
C SER A 295 -7.97 6.92 -7.15
N MET A 296 -6.90 7.47 -6.56
CA MET A 296 -5.92 6.71 -5.79
C MET A 296 -6.52 6.13 -4.51
N VAL A 297 -7.35 6.88 -3.78
CA VAL A 297 -8.08 6.37 -2.61
C VAL A 297 -9.01 5.23 -3.00
N PHE A 298 -9.74 5.36 -4.10
CA PHE A 298 -10.63 4.31 -4.59
C PHE A 298 -9.85 3.03 -4.96
N ILE A 299 -8.79 3.13 -5.74
CA ILE A 299 -7.94 1.99 -6.12
C ILE A 299 -7.30 1.34 -4.88
N GLY A 300 -6.78 2.15 -3.94
CA GLY A 300 -6.23 1.64 -2.70
C GLY A 300 -7.24 0.81 -1.91
N SER A 301 -8.50 1.28 -1.86
CA SER A 301 -9.59 0.55 -1.21
C SER A 301 -9.92 -0.76 -1.92
N VAL A 302 -9.97 -0.77 -3.26
CA VAL A 302 -10.19 -1.98 -4.06
C VAL A 302 -9.06 -2.99 -3.81
N LEU A 303 -7.80 -2.56 -3.89
CA LEU A 303 -6.63 -3.41 -3.67
C LEU A 303 -6.60 -3.96 -2.24
N TYR A 304 -6.95 -3.16 -1.24
CA TYR A 304 -7.05 -3.63 0.16
C TYR A 304 -8.11 -4.71 0.33
N ILE A 305 -9.31 -4.52 -0.24
CA ILE A 305 -10.38 -5.51 -0.19
C ILE A 305 -9.97 -6.79 -0.94
N LEU A 306 -9.31 -6.67 -2.08
CA LEU A 306 -8.75 -7.82 -2.79
C LEU A 306 -7.74 -8.57 -1.93
N GLY A 307 -6.87 -7.85 -1.20
CA GLY A 307 -5.91 -8.43 -0.25
C GLY A 307 -6.61 -9.23 0.84
N LEU A 308 -7.66 -8.69 1.45
CA LEU A 308 -8.47 -9.38 2.46
C LEU A 308 -9.15 -10.64 1.88
N LEU A 309 -9.73 -10.53 0.68
CA LEU A 309 -10.37 -11.67 0.01
C LEU A 309 -9.37 -12.78 -0.30
N LEU A 310 -8.19 -12.44 -0.83
CA LEU A 310 -7.12 -13.40 -1.09
C LEU A 310 -6.63 -14.05 0.21
N THR A 311 -6.56 -13.30 1.31
CA THR A 311 -6.21 -13.83 2.63
C THR A 311 -7.23 -14.86 3.11
N ASP A 312 -8.52 -14.56 3.02
CA ASP A 312 -9.57 -15.51 3.39
C ASP A 312 -9.52 -16.81 2.55
N ILE A 313 -9.22 -16.67 1.24
CA ILE A 313 -9.02 -17.84 0.37
C ILE A 313 -7.77 -18.62 0.78
N SER A 314 -6.67 -17.93 1.10
CA SER A 314 -5.42 -18.56 1.50
C SER A 314 -5.56 -19.37 2.79
N TYR A 315 -6.35 -18.90 3.76
CA TYR A 315 -6.65 -19.67 4.97
C TYR A 315 -7.26 -21.03 4.67
N THR A 316 -8.20 -21.10 3.72
CA THR A 316 -8.82 -22.38 3.36
C THR A 316 -7.90 -23.33 2.62
N LEU A 317 -6.92 -22.80 1.89
CA LEU A 317 -5.94 -23.62 1.16
C LEU A 317 -4.84 -24.14 2.09
N VAL A 318 -4.44 -23.35 3.10
CA VAL A 318 -3.33 -23.69 4.00
C VAL A 318 -3.80 -24.56 5.17
N ASP A 319 -5.00 -24.32 5.71
CA ASP A 319 -5.59 -25.14 6.77
C ASP A 319 -6.96 -25.71 6.35
N PRO A 320 -6.99 -26.96 5.82
CA PRO A 320 -8.23 -27.62 5.42
C PRO A 320 -9.20 -27.89 6.58
N ARG A 321 -8.76 -27.70 7.84
CA ARG A 321 -9.59 -27.88 9.04
C ARG A 321 -10.52 -26.67 9.27
N VAL A 322 -10.17 -25.51 8.71
CA VAL A 322 -11.02 -24.32 8.73
C VAL A 322 -12.15 -24.53 7.70
N ARG A 323 -13.24 -25.17 8.12
CA ARG A 323 -14.49 -25.18 7.33
C ARG A 323 -15.11 -23.80 7.50
N LEU A 324 -15.00 -23.01 6.45
CA LEU A 324 -15.72 -21.74 6.33
C LEU A 324 -17.20 -22.04 6.14
N ASN A 325 -17.98 -21.99 7.22
CA ASN A 325 -19.44 -22.08 7.22
C ASN A 325 -20.06 -20.75 6.78
#